data_77f4d361918fcdfe19b1355ec41a9a66
#
_entry.id   77f4d361918fcdfe19b1355ec41a9a66
#
_cell.length_a   1.000
_cell.length_b   1.000
_cell.length_c   1.000
_cell.angle_alpha   90.00
_cell.angle_beta   90.00
_cell.angle_gamma   90.00
#
_symmetry.space_group_name_H-M   'P 1'
#
loop_
_entity.id
_entity.type
_entity.pdbx_description
1 polymer ?
#
loop_
_entity_poly.entity_id
_entity_poly.type
_entity_poly.pdbx_seq_one_letter_code
_entity_poly.pdbx_strand_id
1 'polypeptide(L)'
;MSTEVARKNDPILLYREKFIDALKAGDINAVVSFATEDVVIMSPNDSTLYGQDEYKEWLEEYFQYFRFTAFTEPERSVVINGDFATEWTTYMIAIAPVGGRSRIRDDGRFLTIWKRQPDGAWKMWQMMWNSTKPIGIGTNRYMWRVMQKKSRPSRESK
;
A
#
# COMPACT_ATOMS: atom_id res chain seq x y z
N MET A 1 -9.07 -26.18 -13.40
CA MET A 1 -8.30 -25.19 -14.20
C MET A 1 -7.01 -24.92 -13.45
N SER A 2 -5.88 -25.12 -14.12
CA SER A 2 -4.54 -24.93 -13.49
C SER A 2 -4.36 -23.47 -13.12
N THR A 3 -3.83 -23.21 -11.93
CA THR A 3 -3.48 -21.88 -11.36
C THR A 3 -2.61 -21.05 -12.32
N GLU A 4 -1.87 -21.68 -13.19
CA GLU A 4 -0.97 -21.08 -14.18
C GLU A 4 -1.71 -20.48 -15.39
N VAL A 5 -2.82 -21.10 -15.82
CA VAL A 5 -3.65 -20.61 -16.91
C VAL A 5 -4.49 -19.38 -16.45
N ALA A 6 -4.93 -19.38 -15.20
CA ALA A 6 -5.62 -18.23 -14.61
C ALA A 6 -4.70 -17.00 -14.49
N ARG A 7 -3.41 -17.20 -14.17
CA ARG A 7 -2.42 -16.11 -14.13
C ARG A 7 -2.13 -15.49 -15.50
N LYS A 8 -2.15 -16.30 -16.57
CA LYS A 8 -1.81 -15.83 -17.92
C LYS A 8 -2.87 -14.90 -18.54
N ASN A 9 -4.09 -14.92 -18.02
CA ASN A 9 -5.22 -14.12 -18.50
C ASN A 9 -5.66 -13.02 -17.53
N ASP A 10 -4.85 -12.72 -16.52
CA ASP A 10 -5.15 -11.69 -15.55
C ASP A 10 -4.44 -10.37 -15.92
N PRO A 11 -5.16 -9.40 -16.50
CA PRO A 11 -4.56 -8.14 -16.93
C PRO A 11 -4.10 -7.26 -15.77
N ILE A 12 -4.56 -7.52 -14.54
CA ILE A 12 -4.21 -6.74 -13.35
C ILE A 12 -2.90 -7.21 -12.73
N LEU A 13 -2.56 -8.49 -12.87
CA LEU A 13 -1.42 -9.11 -12.18
C LEU A 13 -0.11 -8.37 -12.44
N LEU A 14 0.17 -8.02 -13.70
CA LEU A 14 1.40 -7.31 -14.07
C LEU A 14 1.50 -5.94 -13.41
N TYR A 15 0.39 -5.20 -13.32
CA TYR A 15 0.35 -3.89 -12.65
C TYR A 15 0.56 -4.06 -11.14
N ARG A 16 -0.05 -5.08 -10.55
CA ARG A 16 0.12 -5.38 -9.12
C ARG A 16 1.56 -5.75 -8.77
N GLU A 17 2.20 -6.61 -9.55
CA GLU A 17 3.59 -7.00 -9.35
C GLU A 17 4.53 -5.80 -9.46
N LYS A 18 4.37 -4.96 -10.47
CA LYS A 18 5.17 -3.73 -10.64
C LYS A 18 4.96 -2.73 -9.52
N PHE A 19 3.73 -2.59 -9.03
CA PHE A 19 3.41 -1.76 -7.88
C PHE A 19 4.15 -2.22 -6.62
N ILE A 20 4.14 -3.52 -6.34
CA ILE A 20 4.86 -4.12 -5.20
C ILE A 20 6.38 -3.91 -5.35
N ASP A 21 6.91 -4.09 -6.55
CA ASP A 21 8.33 -3.86 -6.81
C ASP A 21 8.73 -2.40 -6.60
N ALA A 22 7.89 -1.45 -7.02
CA ALA A 22 8.08 -0.02 -6.77
C ALA A 22 8.05 0.30 -5.27
N LEU A 23 7.12 -0.30 -4.51
CA LEU A 23 7.07 -0.15 -3.05
C LEU A 23 8.35 -0.68 -2.37
N LYS A 24 8.84 -1.85 -2.77
CA LYS A 24 10.09 -2.44 -2.25
C LYS A 24 11.31 -1.57 -2.59
N ALA A 25 11.32 -0.99 -3.78
CA ALA A 25 12.38 -0.08 -4.22
C ALA A 25 12.33 1.29 -3.53
N GLY A 26 11.18 1.67 -2.94
CA GLY A 26 10.95 3.02 -2.41
C GLY A 26 10.82 4.07 -3.52
N ASP A 27 10.44 3.64 -4.72
CA ASP A 27 10.23 4.53 -5.87
C ASP A 27 8.82 5.14 -5.80
N ILE A 28 8.72 6.26 -5.10
CA ILE A 28 7.45 6.95 -4.84
C ILE A 28 6.75 7.37 -6.14
N ASN A 29 7.49 7.88 -7.11
CA ASN A 29 6.91 8.32 -8.38
C ASN A 29 6.34 7.13 -9.16
N ALA A 30 7.04 6.00 -9.19
CA ALA A 30 6.51 4.78 -9.78
C ALA A 30 5.27 4.28 -9.03
N VAL A 31 5.28 4.25 -7.69
CA VAL A 31 4.11 3.85 -6.87
C VAL A 31 2.88 4.70 -7.22
N VAL A 32 3.03 6.03 -7.22
CA VAL A 32 1.94 6.97 -7.51
C VAL A 32 1.44 6.83 -8.95
N SER A 33 2.31 6.50 -9.91
CA SER A 33 1.93 6.33 -11.31
C SER A 33 0.93 5.19 -11.56
N PHE A 34 0.85 4.21 -10.62
CA PHE A 34 -0.14 3.14 -10.67
C PHE A 34 -1.52 3.55 -10.16
N ALA A 35 -1.67 4.73 -9.59
CA ALA A 35 -2.94 5.27 -9.12
C ALA A 35 -3.59 6.19 -10.16
N THR A 36 -4.92 6.32 -10.11
CA THR A 36 -5.63 7.36 -10.87
C THR A 36 -5.40 8.73 -10.22
N GLU A 37 -5.63 9.83 -10.95
CA GLU A 37 -5.51 11.19 -10.39
C GLU A 37 -6.45 11.41 -9.20
N ASP A 38 -7.66 10.83 -9.26
CA ASP A 38 -8.71 10.88 -8.23
C ASP A 38 -8.68 9.69 -7.26
N VAL A 39 -7.52 9.07 -7.06
CA VAL A 39 -7.38 7.90 -6.18
C VAL A 39 -7.85 8.19 -4.76
N VAL A 40 -8.44 7.19 -4.12
CA VAL A 40 -8.81 7.23 -2.69
C VAL A 40 -8.05 6.14 -1.95
N ILE A 41 -7.24 6.53 -0.97
CA ILE A 41 -6.44 5.61 -0.16
C ILE A 41 -6.93 5.65 1.29
N MET A 42 -7.29 4.49 1.80
CA MET A 42 -7.80 4.30 3.16
C MET A 42 -6.83 3.42 3.95
N SER A 43 -5.88 4.06 4.61
CA SER A 43 -4.90 3.38 5.47
C SER A 43 -5.45 3.11 6.86
N PRO A 44 -4.99 2.05 7.56
CA PRO A 44 -5.44 1.76 8.91
C PRO A 44 -5.05 2.87 9.90
N ASN A 45 -6.01 3.30 10.71
CA ASN A 45 -5.79 4.26 11.79
C ASN A 45 -5.26 5.63 11.34
N ASP A 46 -5.57 6.02 10.11
CA ASP A 46 -5.16 7.28 9.52
C ASP A 46 -6.32 7.93 8.76
N SER A 47 -6.18 9.18 8.38
CA SER A 47 -7.14 9.87 7.54
C SER A 47 -7.20 9.28 6.14
N THR A 48 -8.37 9.34 5.51
CA THR A 48 -8.49 9.00 4.09
C THR A 48 -7.75 10.04 3.26
N LEU A 49 -6.96 9.57 2.29
CA LEU A 49 -6.22 10.41 1.35
C LEU A 49 -6.99 10.50 0.03
N TYR A 50 -7.06 11.69 -0.53
CA TYR A 50 -7.76 11.97 -1.78
C TYR A 50 -6.80 12.53 -2.83
N GLY A 51 -6.69 11.83 -3.96
CA GLY A 51 -5.83 12.19 -5.08
C GLY A 51 -4.37 11.78 -4.93
N GLN A 52 -3.66 11.90 -6.04
CA GLN A 52 -2.24 11.49 -6.12
C GLN A 52 -1.34 12.35 -5.24
N ASP A 53 -1.63 13.64 -5.06
CA ASP A 53 -0.76 14.54 -4.30
C ASP A 53 -0.74 14.16 -2.81
N GLU A 54 -1.90 13.98 -2.17
CA GLU A 54 -1.96 13.54 -0.77
C GLU A 54 -1.36 12.13 -0.60
N TYR A 55 -1.58 11.24 -1.58
CA TYR A 55 -0.98 9.91 -1.55
C TYR A 55 0.56 9.97 -1.66
N LYS A 56 1.07 10.85 -2.51
CA LYS A 56 2.51 11.07 -2.66
C LYS A 56 3.15 11.61 -1.39
N GLU A 57 2.54 12.64 -0.78
CA GLU A 57 3.01 13.23 0.48
C GLU A 57 3.04 12.19 1.60
N TRP A 58 2.01 11.35 1.70
CA TRP A 58 1.96 10.26 2.67
C TRP A 58 3.07 9.23 2.44
N LEU A 59 3.35 8.85 1.18
CA LEU A 59 4.44 7.94 0.84
C LEU A 59 5.81 8.55 1.15
N GLU A 60 6.02 9.83 0.85
CA GLU A 60 7.25 10.56 1.17
C GLU A 60 7.51 10.53 2.67
N GLU A 61 6.50 10.79 3.48
CA GLU A 61 6.58 10.69 4.92
C GLU A 61 6.86 9.25 5.38
N TYR A 62 6.12 8.26 4.86
CA TYR A 62 6.31 6.86 5.21
C TYR A 62 7.75 6.40 4.95
N PHE A 63 8.29 6.71 3.77
CA PHE A 63 9.63 6.30 3.40
C PHE A 63 10.77 7.09 4.08
N GLN A 64 10.48 8.19 4.77
CA GLN A 64 11.45 8.80 5.69
C GLN A 64 11.77 7.89 6.88
N TYR A 65 10.79 7.10 7.32
CA TYR A 65 10.89 6.29 8.54
C TYR A 65 11.08 4.80 8.27
N PHE A 66 10.59 4.28 7.17
CA PHE A 66 10.52 2.84 6.92
C PHE A 66 10.97 2.45 5.51
N ARG A 67 11.38 1.19 5.40
CA ARG A 67 11.64 0.51 4.11
C ARG A 67 11.00 -0.86 4.13
N PHE A 68 10.42 -1.27 3.00
CA PHE A 68 10.00 -2.64 2.82
C PHE A 68 11.23 -3.53 2.60
N THR A 69 11.35 -4.59 3.40
CA THR A 69 12.40 -5.60 3.26
C THR A 69 11.87 -6.92 2.72
N ALA A 70 10.57 -7.14 2.80
CA ALA A 70 9.85 -8.22 2.15
C ALA A 70 8.39 -7.81 1.93
N PHE A 71 7.81 -8.30 0.83
CA PHE A 71 6.39 -8.13 0.50
C PHE A 71 5.94 -9.32 -0.33
N THR A 72 4.98 -10.08 0.17
CA THR A 72 4.38 -11.23 -0.52
C THR A 72 2.86 -11.18 -0.37
N GLU A 73 2.16 -11.70 -1.37
CA GLU A 73 0.70 -11.83 -1.40
C GLU A 73 0.35 -13.31 -1.66
N PRO A 74 0.19 -14.12 -0.60
CA PRO A 74 -0.05 -15.55 -0.73
C PRO A 74 -1.41 -15.90 -1.33
N GLU A 75 -2.42 -15.07 -1.11
CA GLU A 75 -3.77 -15.27 -1.63
C GLU A 75 -4.24 -14.04 -2.38
N ARG A 76 -4.92 -14.27 -3.51
CA ARG A 76 -5.41 -13.21 -4.38
C ARG A 76 -6.65 -13.66 -5.15
N SER A 77 -7.62 -12.78 -5.28
CA SER A 77 -8.79 -12.95 -6.13
C SER A 77 -9.12 -11.66 -6.86
N VAL A 78 -9.45 -11.76 -8.13
CA VAL A 78 -9.82 -10.64 -9.00
C VAL A 78 -11.11 -10.93 -9.71
N VAL A 79 -12.02 -9.96 -9.72
CA VAL A 79 -13.24 -9.97 -10.51
C VAL A 79 -13.26 -8.74 -11.39
N ILE A 80 -13.35 -8.94 -12.71
CA ILE A 80 -13.40 -7.85 -13.70
C ILE A 80 -14.83 -7.67 -14.16
N ASN A 81 -15.30 -6.42 -14.16
CA ASN A 81 -16.61 -6.03 -14.68
C ASN A 81 -16.47 -4.74 -15.51
N GLY A 82 -16.44 -4.88 -16.82
CA GLY A 82 -16.24 -3.76 -17.75
C GLY A 82 -14.88 -3.06 -17.52
N ASP A 83 -14.92 -1.77 -17.22
CA ASP A 83 -13.73 -0.96 -16.98
C ASP A 83 -13.28 -0.91 -15.52
N PHE A 84 -13.89 -1.74 -14.68
CA PHE A 84 -13.52 -1.87 -13.26
C PHE A 84 -13.13 -3.31 -12.94
N ALA A 85 -12.20 -3.44 -12.00
CA ALA A 85 -11.86 -4.72 -11.40
C ALA A 85 -11.78 -4.56 -9.88
N THR A 86 -12.33 -5.52 -9.16
CA THR A 86 -12.18 -5.64 -7.71
C THR A 86 -11.17 -6.72 -7.41
N GLU A 87 -10.14 -6.38 -6.67
CA GLU A 87 -9.09 -7.28 -6.21
C GLU A 87 -9.04 -7.31 -4.69
N TRP A 88 -9.03 -8.48 -4.10
CA TRP A 88 -8.59 -8.64 -2.72
C TRP A 88 -7.35 -9.53 -2.66
N THR A 89 -6.45 -9.19 -1.75
CA THR A 89 -5.23 -9.97 -1.49
C THR A 89 -5.01 -10.09 0.01
N THR A 90 -4.38 -11.18 0.42
CA THR A 90 -3.69 -11.22 1.72
C THR A 90 -2.26 -10.77 1.51
N TYR A 91 -1.67 -10.11 2.51
CA TYR A 91 -0.26 -9.72 2.46
C TYR A 91 0.52 -10.22 3.68
N MET A 92 1.79 -10.49 3.44
CA MET A 92 2.81 -10.67 4.47
C MET A 92 3.95 -9.71 4.14
N ILE A 93 4.20 -8.76 5.02
CA ILE A 93 5.26 -7.76 4.84
C ILE A 93 6.27 -7.81 5.99
N ALA A 94 7.49 -7.41 5.66
CA ALA A 94 8.48 -7.01 6.63
C ALA A 94 8.99 -5.62 6.28
N ILE A 95 9.00 -4.74 7.26
CA ILE A 95 9.57 -3.40 7.16
C ILE A 95 10.72 -3.25 8.14
N ALA A 96 11.64 -2.35 7.83
CA ALA A 96 12.70 -1.93 8.74
C ALA A 96 12.66 -0.41 8.90
N PRO A 97 12.84 0.10 10.13
CA PRO A 97 13.09 1.52 10.34
C PRO A 97 14.38 1.96 9.60
N VAL A 98 14.36 3.15 9.01
CA VAL A 98 15.57 3.73 8.39
C VAL A 98 16.65 3.89 9.45
N GLY A 99 17.86 3.36 9.20
CA GLY A 99 18.95 3.33 10.16
C GLY A 99 18.79 2.30 11.29
N GLY A 100 17.69 1.55 11.33
CA GLY A 100 17.43 0.50 12.32
C GLY A 100 17.75 -0.90 11.78
N ARG A 101 18.01 -1.84 12.71
CA ARG A 101 18.29 -3.25 12.39
C ARG A 101 17.10 -4.18 12.62
N SER A 102 16.10 -3.73 13.38
CA SER A 102 14.92 -4.54 13.70
C SER A 102 13.98 -4.63 12.51
N ARG A 103 13.50 -5.84 12.20
CA ARG A 103 12.45 -6.06 11.23
C ARG A 103 11.11 -6.18 11.93
N ILE A 104 10.13 -5.47 11.42
CA ILE A 104 8.75 -5.53 11.89
C ILE A 104 7.97 -6.31 10.84
N ARG A 105 7.29 -7.37 11.28
CA ARG A 105 6.43 -8.19 10.41
C ARG A 105 4.99 -7.82 10.65
N ASP A 106 4.25 -7.74 9.57
CA ASP A 106 2.80 -7.53 9.60
C ASP A 106 2.13 -8.42 8.53
N ASP A 107 0.91 -8.84 8.83
CA ASP A 107 0.05 -9.60 7.94
C ASP A 107 -1.29 -8.91 7.87
N GLY A 108 -1.90 -8.90 6.70
CA GLY A 108 -3.18 -8.24 6.53
C GLY A 108 -3.83 -8.53 5.20
N ARG A 109 -4.73 -7.64 4.83
CA ARG A 109 -5.53 -7.76 3.61
C ARG A 109 -5.61 -6.41 2.91
N PHE A 110 -5.56 -6.45 1.59
CA PHE A 110 -5.92 -5.32 0.73
C PHE A 110 -7.26 -5.59 0.04
N LEU A 111 -8.02 -4.52 -0.15
CA LEU A 111 -9.09 -4.44 -1.13
C LEU A 111 -8.76 -3.28 -2.06
N THR A 112 -8.62 -3.58 -3.35
CA THR A 112 -8.29 -2.60 -4.37
C THR A 112 -9.36 -2.61 -5.46
N ILE A 113 -9.83 -1.45 -5.84
CA ILE A 113 -10.65 -1.26 -7.03
C ILE A 113 -9.76 -0.64 -8.10
N TRP A 114 -9.61 -1.35 -9.20
CA TRP A 114 -8.87 -0.92 -10.38
C TRP A 114 -9.83 -0.33 -11.41
N LYS A 115 -9.36 0.68 -12.13
CA LYS A 115 -10.09 1.33 -13.21
C LYS A 115 -9.25 1.31 -14.48
N ARG A 116 -9.83 0.78 -15.57
CA ARG A 116 -9.18 0.78 -16.87
C ARG A 116 -9.20 2.20 -17.43
N GLN A 117 -8.04 2.64 -17.89
CA GLN A 117 -7.86 3.94 -18.51
C GLN A 117 -8.15 3.89 -20.02
N PRO A 118 -8.35 5.04 -20.70
CA PRO A 118 -8.60 5.07 -22.13
C PRO A 118 -7.52 4.43 -23.01
N ASP A 119 -6.28 4.43 -22.55
CA ASP A 119 -5.13 3.77 -23.19
C ASP A 119 -5.06 2.25 -22.93
N GLY A 120 -6.01 1.71 -22.17
CA GLY A 120 -6.09 0.30 -21.79
C GLY A 120 -5.32 -0.08 -20.54
N ALA A 121 -4.53 0.84 -19.95
CA ALA A 121 -3.82 0.58 -18.71
C ALA A 121 -4.78 0.49 -17.52
N TRP A 122 -4.43 -0.34 -16.53
CA TRP A 122 -5.17 -0.41 -15.29
C TRP A 122 -4.48 0.40 -14.20
N LYS A 123 -5.27 1.22 -13.49
CA LYS A 123 -4.80 2.02 -12.36
C LYS A 123 -5.66 1.78 -11.13
N MET A 124 -5.03 1.84 -9.96
CA MET A 124 -5.75 1.81 -8.67
C MET A 124 -6.61 3.06 -8.54
N TRP A 125 -7.90 2.86 -8.35
CA TRP A 125 -8.85 3.95 -8.11
C TRP A 125 -9.21 4.09 -6.64
N GLN A 126 -9.40 2.96 -5.94
CA GLN A 126 -9.60 2.95 -4.50
C GLN A 126 -8.79 1.81 -3.89
N MET A 127 -8.17 2.05 -2.76
CA MET A 127 -7.44 1.03 -2.04
C MET A 127 -7.63 1.20 -0.54
N MET A 128 -7.93 0.10 0.13
CA MET A 128 -7.92 0.03 1.58
C MET A 128 -7.16 -1.21 2.04
N TRP A 129 -6.62 -1.15 3.23
CA TRP A 129 -6.03 -2.33 3.86
C TRP A 129 -6.25 -2.33 5.37
N ASN A 130 -6.09 -3.49 5.96
CA ASN A 130 -6.07 -3.66 7.40
C ASN A 130 -5.05 -4.72 7.80
N SER A 131 -4.40 -4.50 8.94
CA SER A 131 -3.60 -5.54 9.59
C SER A 131 -4.50 -6.56 10.28
N THR A 132 -4.08 -7.82 10.30
CA THR A 132 -4.69 -8.87 11.12
C THR A 132 -4.08 -8.93 12.52
N LYS A 133 -3.04 -8.15 12.78
CA LYS A 133 -2.43 -8.00 14.11
C LYS A 133 -3.26 -7.06 14.99
N PRO A 134 -3.31 -7.29 16.30
CA PRO A 134 -3.91 -6.34 17.23
C PRO A 134 -3.28 -4.96 17.15
N ILE A 135 -4.05 -3.92 17.45
CA ILE A 135 -3.56 -2.53 17.53
C ILE A 135 -2.38 -2.47 18.51
N GLY A 136 -1.29 -1.84 18.10
CA GLY A 136 -0.06 -1.72 18.88
C GLY A 136 0.95 -2.86 18.68
N ILE A 137 0.65 -3.82 17.80
CA ILE A 137 1.57 -4.88 17.36
C ILE A 137 1.82 -4.71 15.85
N GLY A 138 2.99 -5.14 15.38
CA GLY A 138 3.38 -5.01 13.97
C GLY A 138 3.63 -3.56 13.57
N THR A 139 3.31 -3.20 12.32
CA THR A 139 3.51 -1.86 11.77
C THR A 139 2.69 -0.79 12.50
N ASN A 140 1.48 -1.12 12.97
CA ASN A 140 0.60 -0.21 13.69
C ASN A 140 1.25 0.40 14.93
N ARG A 141 2.08 -0.36 15.65
CA ARG A 141 2.79 0.14 16.85
C ARG A 141 3.75 1.28 16.53
N TYR A 142 4.41 1.21 15.38
CA TYR A 142 5.39 2.21 14.96
C TYR A 142 4.72 3.43 14.36
N MET A 143 3.73 3.23 13.49
CA MET A 143 2.95 4.32 12.92
C MET A 143 2.30 5.15 14.03
N TRP A 144 1.66 4.50 14.99
CA TRP A 144 1.07 5.17 16.15
C TRP A 144 2.10 5.98 16.97
N ARG A 145 3.32 5.46 17.19
CA ARG A 145 4.39 6.18 17.88
C ARG A 145 4.91 7.39 17.12
N VAL A 146 5.03 7.30 15.81
CA VAL A 146 5.44 8.42 14.95
C VAL A 146 4.39 9.52 15.00
N MET A 147 3.11 9.18 14.83
CA MET A 147 1.99 10.12 14.88
C MET A 147 1.88 10.80 16.26
N GLN A 148 2.06 10.07 17.36
CA GLN A 148 2.05 10.65 18.71
C GLN A 148 3.20 11.65 18.95
N LYS A 149 4.35 11.47 18.33
CA LYS A 149 5.45 12.43 18.43
C LYS A 149 5.14 13.75 17.71
N LYS A 150 4.36 13.71 16.61
CA LYS A 150 3.94 14.91 15.86
C LYS A 150 2.89 15.74 16.60
N SER A 151 2.02 15.09 17.37
CA SER A 151 0.95 15.77 18.12
C SER A 151 1.42 16.45 19.42
N ARG A 152 2.71 16.30 19.80
CA ARG A 152 3.28 17.03 20.94
C ARG A 152 3.78 18.38 20.44
N PRO A 153 3.20 19.51 20.90
CA PRO A 153 3.75 20.82 20.58
C PRO A 153 5.20 20.87 21.09
N SER A 154 6.10 21.39 20.24
CA SER A 154 7.47 21.70 20.63
C SER A 154 7.41 22.51 21.94
N ARG A 155 7.99 21.98 23.03
CA ARG A 155 8.22 22.76 24.23
C ARG A 155 9.19 23.86 23.83
N GLU A 156 8.68 25.07 23.68
CA GLU A 156 9.53 26.26 23.64
C GLU A 156 10.38 26.24 24.90
N SER A 157 11.68 26.08 24.72
CA SER A 157 12.67 26.30 25.74
C SER A 157 12.61 27.77 26.16
N LYS A 158 12.15 28.01 27.38
CA LYS A 158 12.35 29.29 28.06
C LYS A 158 13.77 29.38 28.56
#